data_0fe2296fdf7e2f6a3cd0e38b274578eb
#
_entry.id   0fe2296fdf7e2f6a3cd0e38b274578eb
#
_cell.length_a   1.000
_cell.length_b   1.000
_cell.length_c   1.000
_cell.angle_alpha   90.00
_cell.angle_beta   90.00
_cell.angle_gamma   90.00
#
_symmetry.space_group_name_H-M   'P 1'
#
loop_
_entity.id
_entity.type
_entity.pdbx_description
1 polymer ?
#
loop_
_entity_poly.entity_id
_entity_poly.type
_entity_poly.pdbx_seq_one_letter_code
_entity_poly.pdbx_strand_id
1 'polypeptide(L)'
;MNTINEQYDKIKKNNANIPSTVRNTVWNIYIGNGVKEGICFCCNTEPITYANFDCGHVESRHNRGKTTVQNLRPICGLCNKSMGTMNMEIFMLEYGFFKNDNWHVLIIFTWKIMQ
;
A
#
# COMPACT_ATOMS: atom_id res chain seq x y z
N MET A 1 4.37 -4.90 -31.24
CA MET A 1 4.19 -5.71 -30.72
C MET A 1 4.48 -5.95 -29.37
N ASN A 2 4.99 -5.11 -28.64
CA ASN A 2 5.37 -5.31 -27.28
C ASN A 2 4.56 -4.50 -26.30
N THR A 3 3.30 -4.23 -26.62
CA THR A 3 2.45 -3.39 -25.78
C THR A 3 2.30 -3.95 -24.37
N ILE A 4 2.18 -5.27 -24.25
CA ILE A 4 2.06 -5.94 -22.95
C ILE A 4 3.38 -5.82 -22.18
N ASN A 5 4.51 -6.03 -22.83
CA ASN A 5 5.81 -5.91 -22.21
C ASN A 5 6.11 -4.46 -21.81
N GLU A 6 5.73 -3.50 -22.64
CA GLU A 6 5.88 -2.09 -22.34
C GLU A 6 5.05 -1.71 -21.12
N GLN A 7 3.80 -2.20 -21.01
CA GLN A 7 2.95 -1.95 -19.86
C GLN A 7 3.52 -2.60 -18.61
N TYR A 8 4.01 -3.83 -18.73
CA TYR A 8 4.64 -4.53 -17.62
C TYR A 8 5.86 -3.77 -17.12
N ASP A 9 6.71 -3.32 -18.04
CA ASP A 9 7.91 -2.56 -17.69
C ASP A 9 7.55 -1.23 -17.03
N LYS A 10 6.50 -0.56 -17.49
CA LYS A 10 6.01 0.68 -16.88
C LYS A 10 5.52 0.44 -15.45
N ILE A 11 4.76 -0.63 -15.24
CA ILE A 11 4.26 -1.00 -13.91
C ILE A 11 5.44 -1.32 -12.99
N LYS A 12 6.37 -2.13 -13.46
CA LYS A 12 7.57 -2.50 -12.72
C LYS A 12 8.42 -1.26 -12.39
N LYS A 13 8.58 -0.37 -13.36
CA LYS A 13 9.33 0.87 -13.19
C LYS A 13 8.65 1.79 -12.18
N ASN A 14 7.33 1.89 -12.23
CA ASN A 14 6.57 2.69 -11.27
C ASN A 14 6.72 2.15 -9.85
N ASN A 15 6.68 0.84 -9.68
CA ASN A 15 6.88 0.21 -8.38
C ASN A 15 8.32 0.38 -7.88
N ALA A 16 9.28 0.41 -8.80
CA ALA A 16 10.69 0.61 -8.46
C ALA A 16 11.03 2.06 -8.12
N ASN A 17 10.12 3.01 -8.33
CA ASN A 17 10.37 4.42 -8.10
C ASN A 17 10.19 4.88 -6.66
N ILE A 18 9.87 3.97 -5.73
CA ILE A 18 9.79 4.33 -4.32
C ILE A 18 11.21 4.23 -3.74
N PRO A 19 11.78 5.34 -3.26
CA PRO A 19 13.13 5.31 -2.68
C PRO A 19 13.21 4.36 -1.50
N SER A 20 14.36 3.70 -1.37
CA SER A 20 14.58 2.76 -0.27
C SER A 20 14.40 3.39 1.10
N THR A 21 14.78 4.66 1.25
CA THR A 21 14.60 5.39 2.51
C THR A 21 13.14 5.54 2.86
N VAL A 22 12.30 5.84 1.88
CA VAL A 22 10.85 5.95 2.08
C VAL A 22 10.27 4.59 2.42
N ARG A 23 10.65 3.56 1.68
CA ARG A 23 10.19 2.18 1.90
C ARG A 23 10.53 1.71 3.32
N ASN A 24 11.76 1.92 3.73
CA ASN A 24 12.21 1.54 5.07
C ASN A 24 11.47 2.31 6.16
N THR A 25 11.21 3.58 5.94
CA THR A 25 10.48 4.42 6.90
C THR A 25 9.03 3.96 7.02
N VAL A 26 8.38 3.60 5.93
CA VAL A 26 7.02 3.04 5.94
C VAL A 26 6.97 1.79 6.82
N TRP A 27 7.91 0.86 6.62
CA TRP A 27 7.97 -0.34 7.45
C TRP A 27 8.17 0.01 8.94
N ASN A 28 9.13 0.86 9.23
CA ASN A 28 9.49 1.20 10.61
C ASN A 28 8.33 1.86 11.36
N ILE A 29 7.56 2.72 10.67
CA ILE A 29 6.44 3.42 11.28
C ILE A 29 5.22 2.51 11.48
N TYR A 30 4.87 1.73 10.46
CA TYR A 30 3.60 0.99 10.47
C TYR A 30 3.72 -0.45 10.99
N ILE A 31 4.90 -1.05 10.92
CA ILE A 31 5.15 -2.39 11.46
C ILE A 31 6.05 -2.30 12.69
N GLY A 32 7.24 -1.75 12.54
CA GLY A 32 8.16 -1.58 13.65
C GLY A 32 9.61 -1.62 13.23
N ASN A 33 10.42 -0.79 13.87
CA ASN A 33 11.86 -0.76 13.65
C ASN A 33 12.48 -2.04 14.18
N GLY A 34 13.22 -2.76 13.33
CA GLY A 34 13.86 -4.02 13.69
C GLY A 34 12.95 -5.24 13.64
N VAL A 35 11.68 -5.05 13.35
CA VAL A 35 10.72 -6.15 13.18
C VAL A 35 10.85 -6.70 11.76
N LYS A 36 10.94 -8.02 11.63
CA LYS A 36 11.17 -8.67 10.34
C LYS A 36 9.89 -9.10 9.63
N GLU A 37 8.81 -9.32 10.37
CA GLU A 37 7.56 -9.82 9.83
C GLU A 37 6.39 -9.01 10.37
N GLY A 38 5.34 -8.91 9.57
CA GLY A 38 4.11 -8.22 9.93
C GLY A 38 2.95 -8.76 9.13
N ILE A 39 1.82 -8.05 9.19
CA ILE A 39 0.60 -8.44 8.50
C ILE A 39 0.22 -7.33 7.54
N CYS A 40 -0.26 -7.70 6.35
CA CYS A 40 -0.72 -6.74 5.33
C CYS A 40 -1.72 -5.75 5.91
N PHE A 41 -1.48 -4.48 5.67
CA PHE A 41 -2.36 -3.41 6.15
C PHE A 41 -3.75 -3.45 5.52
N CYS A 42 -3.87 -3.91 4.27
CA CYS A 42 -5.15 -3.98 3.56
C CYS A 42 -6.02 -5.14 4.01
N CYS A 43 -5.57 -6.36 3.78
CA CYS A 43 -6.39 -7.54 4.06
C CYS A 43 -6.32 -8.01 5.51
N ASN A 44 -5.32 -7.56 6.26
CA ASN A 44 -5.13 -7.92 7.67
C ASN A 44 -4.98 -9.42 7.92
N THR A 45 -4.57 -10.16 6.91
CA THR A 45 -4.47 -11.61 6.96
C THR A 45 -3.13 -12.11 6.45
N GLU A 46 -2.69 -11.61 5.32
CA GLU A 46 -1.49 -12.09 4.65
C GLU A 46 -0.23 -11.63 5.36
N PRO A 47 0.68 -12.52 5.73
CA PRO A 47 1.96 -12.13 6.29
C PRO A 47 2.81 -11.39 5.26
N ILE A 48 3.52 -10.37 5.72
CA ILE A 48 4.49 -9.63 4.91
C ILE A 48 5.82 -9.62 5.66
N THR A 49 6.90 -9.49 4.91
CA THR A 49 8.24 -9.41 5.51
C THR A 49 8.90 -8.10 5.09
N TYR A 50 9.86 -7.66 5.90
CA TYR A 50 10.66 -6.48 5.58
C TYR A 50 11.30 -6.59 4.19
N ALA A 51 11.70 -7.80 3.79
CA ALA A 51 12.35 -8.05 2.51
C ALA A 51 11.36 -8.04 1.33
N ASN A 52 10.09 -8.42 1.55
CA ASN A 52 9.15 -8.71 0.47
C ASN A 52 7.79 -8.05 0.65
N PHE A 53 7.72 -6.86 1.19
CA PHE A 53 6.46 -6.14 1.25
C PHE A 53 6.36 -5.13 0.12
N ASP A 54 5.13 -4.75 -0.22
CA ASP A 54 4.87 -3.67 -1.16
C ASP A 54 4.43 -2.43 -0.39
N CYS A 55 4.78 -1.25 -0.92
CA CYS A 55 4.24 0.01 -0.44
C CYS A 55 3.03 0.36 -1.29
N GLY A 56 1.85 0.32 -0.68
CA GLY A 56 0.62 0.70 -1.38
C GLY A 56 0.25 2.15 -1.09
N HIS A 57 -0.21 2.85 -2.13
CA HIS A 57 -0.67 4.22 -1.98
C HIS A 57 -2.09 4.24 -1.38
N VAL A 58 -2.30 5.00 -0.33
CA VAL A 58 -3.63 5.23 0.24
C VAL A 58 -4.49 5.97 -0.78
N GLU A 59 -4.01 7.11 -1.26
CA GLU A 59 -4.58 7.77 -2.42
C GLU A 59 -3.74 7.39 -3.62
N SER A 60 -4.38 6.76 -4.63
CA SER A 60 -3.65 6.17 -5.76
C SER A 60 -2.89 7.23 -6.56
N ARG A 61 -1.79 6.83 -7.18
CA ARG A 61 -1.04 7.72 -8.08
C ARG A 61 -1.91 8.19 -9.25
N HIS A 62 -2.81 7.34 -9.72
CA HIS A 62 -3.76 7.69 -10.77
C HIS A 62 -4.65 8.87 -10.32
N ASN A 63 -4.98 8.96 -9.04
CA ASN A 63 -5.78 10.04 -8.46
C ASN A 63 -4.89 11.14 -7.86
N ARG A 64 -3.64 11.26 -8.33
CA ARG A 64 -2.66 12.27 -7.92
C ARG A 64 -2.12 12.08 -6.50
N GLY A 65 -2.22 10.89 -5.96
CA GLY A 65 -1.60 10.57 -4.67
C GLY A 65 -0.09 10.65 -4.75
N LYS A 66 0.52 11.23 -3.73
CA LYS A 66 1.96 11.41 -3.67
C LYS A 66 2.65 10.17 -3.12
N THR A 67 3.90 9.97 -3.50
CA THR A 67 4.74 8.88 -2.98
C THR A 67 5.48 9.39 -1.74
N THR A 68 4.75 9.50 -0.65
CA THR A 68 5.27 9.97 0.64
C THR A 68 4.94 8.94 1.72
N VAL A 69 5.68 8.97 2.82
CA VAL A 69 5.46 8.07 3.95
C VAL A 69 4.00 8.13 4.42
N GLN A 70 3.42 9.33 4.45
CA GLN A 70 2.05 9.53 4.92
C GLN A 70 1.02 8.87 4.01
N ASN A 71 1.32 8.73 2.74
CA ASN A 71 0.39 8.18 1.75
C ASN A 71 0.73 6.74 1.36
N LEU A 72 1.61 6.08 2.10
CA LEU A 72 2.01 4.70 1.81
C LEU A 72 1.75 3.81 3.02
N ARG A 73 1.39 2.55 2.74
CA ARG A 73 1.19 1.54 3.77
C ARG A 73 1.86 0.23 3.35
N PRO A 74 2.35 -0.57 4.31
CA PRO A 74 2.94 -1.87 3.99
C PRO A 74 1.84 -2.88 3.71
N ILE A 75 1.80 -3.41 2.51
CA ILE A 75 0.77 -4.34 2.06
C ILE A 75 1.39 -5.53 1.35
N CYS A 76 0.60 -6.58 1.17
CA CYS A 76 1.04 -7.75 0.41
C CYS A 76 0.94 -7.47 -1.10
N GLY A 77 1.71 -8.22 -1.87
CA GLY A 77 1.74 -8.06 -3.33
C GLY A 77 0.39 -8.32 -3.98
N LEU A 78 -0.37 -9.27 -3.44
CA LEU A 78 -1.70 -9.59 -3.97
C LEU A 78 -2.66 -8.42 -3.83
N CYS A 79 -2.71 -7.78 -2.66
CA CYS A 79 -3.54 -6.60 -2.45
C CYS A 79 -3.09 -5.45 -3.36
N ASN A 80 -1.79 -5.25 -3.49
CA ASN A 80 -1.27 -4.19 -4.35
C ASN A 80 -1.68 -4.37 -5.80
N LYS A 81 -1.57 -5.58 -6.32
CA LYS A 81 -1.99 -5.90 -7.70
C LYS A 81 -3.50 -5.77 -7.88
N SER A 82 -4.27 -6.27 -6.91
CA SER A 82 -5.73 -6.26 -6.99
C SER A 82 -6.30 -4.85 -6.90
N MET A 83 -5.66 -4.00 -6.11
CA MET A 83 -6.10 -2.62 -5.92
C MET A 83 -5.96 -1.80 -7.19
N GLY A 84 -4.91 -2.02 -7.97
CA GLY A 84 -4.69 -1.30 -9.22
C GLY A 84 -4.64 0.21 -9.00
N THR A 85 -5.56 0.93 -9.64
CA THR A 85 -5.64 2.40 -9.55
C THR A 85 -6.65 2.90 -8.51
N MET A 86 -7.26 1.99 -7.75
CA MET A 86 -8.20 2.37 -6.69
C MET A 86 -7.50 3.00 -5.51
N ASN A 87 -8.20 3.93 -4.86
CA ASN A 87 -7.79 4.35 -3.53
C ASN A 87 -7.97 3.21 -2.53
N MET A 88 -7.08 3.13 -1.56
CA MET A 88 -7.00 1.98 -0.64
C MET A 88 -8.29 1.78 0.16
N GLU A 89 -8.90 2.86 0.66
CA GLU A 89 -10.13 2.72 1.44
C GLU A 89 -11.29 2.19 0.59
N ILE A 90 -11.36 2.56 -0.69
CA ILE A 90 -12.39 2.05 -1.59
C ILE A 90 -12.18 0.55 -1.83
N PHE A 91 -10.93 0.16 -2.06
CA PHE A 91 -10.58 -1.25 -2.23
C PHE A 91 -10.95 -2.06 -1.00
N MET A 92 -10.62 -1.58 0.20
CA MET A 92 -10.92 -2.27 1.44
C MET A 92 -12.43 -2.37 1.67
N LEU A 93 -13.19 -1.33 1.34
CA LEU A 93 -14.65 -1.35 1.41
C LEU A 93 -15.26 -2.39 0.47
N GLU A 94 -14.83 -2.39 -0.79
CA GLU A 94 -15.38 -3.30 -1.80
C GLU A 94 -15.14 -4.76 -1.48
N TYR A 95 -13.99 -5.09 -0.90
CA TYR A 95 -13.61 -6.47 -0.62
C TYR A 95 -13.85 -6.89 0.83
N GLY A 96 -14.48 -6.02 1.62
CA GLY A 96 -14.90 -6.38 2.97
C GLY A 96 -13.76 -6.58 3.97
N PHE A 97 -12.65 -5.88 3.79
CA PHE A 97 -11.48 -6.00 4.68
C PHE A 97 -11.63 -5.24 5.98
N PHE A 98 -12.77 -4.64 6.22
CA PHE A 98 -13.05 -3.97 7.49
C PHE A 98 -13.47 -5.02 8.52
N LYS A 99 -12.77 -5.01 9.66
CA LYS A 99 -13.14 -5.79 10.83
C LYS A 99 -13.47 -4.82 11.96
N ASN A 100 -14.20 -5.28 12.97
CA ASN A 100 -14.63 -4.43 14.06
C ASN A 100 -13.46 -3.79 14.82
N ASP A 101 -12.28 -4.41 14.79
CA ASP A 101 -11.08 -3.92 15.44
C ASP A 101 -10.11 -3.21 14.48
N ASN A 102 -10.50 -2.98 13.22
CA ASN A 102 -9.67 -2.29 12.24
C ASN A 102 -9.77 -0.77 12.38
N TRP A 103 -9.53 -0.27 13.56
CA TRP A 103 -9.61 1.16 13.82
C TRP A 103 -8.56 1.98 13.03
N HIS A 104 -7.49 1.34 12.55
CA HIS A 104 -6.54 2.00 11.65
C HIS A 104 -7.18 2.44 10.32
N VAL A 105 -8.26 1.78 9.91
CA VAL A 105 -9.04 2.20 8.74
C VAL A 105 -9.77 3.51 9.05
N LEU A 106 -10.26 3.65 10.27
CA LEU A 106 -10.85 4.92 10.72
C LEU A 106 -9.84 6.06 10.67
N ILE A 107 -8.58 5.77 10.95
CA ILE A 107 -7.50 6.76 10.82
C ILE A 107 -7.36 7.20 9.36
N ILE A 108 -7.42 6.28 8.41
CA ILE A 108 -7.36 6.62 6.98
C ILE A 108 -8.52 7.54 6.60
N PHE A 109 -9.75 7.21 6.99
CA PHE A 109 -10.91 8.03 6.71
C PHE A 109 -10.83 9.40 7.37
N THR A 110 -10.44 9.45 8.64
CA THR A 110 -10.28 10.70 9.38
C THR A 110 -9.25 11.58 8.70
N TRP A 111 -8.12 11.01 8.31
CA TRP A 111 -7.08 11.74 7.61
C TRP A 111 -7.59 12.36 6.30
N LYS A 112 -8.39 11.61 5.55
CA LYS A 112 -8.98 12.10 4.31
C LYS A 112 -9.96 13.24 4.53
N ILE A 113 -10.81 13.12 5.54
CA ILE A 113 -11.79 14.15 5.88
C ILE A 113 -11.09 15.44 6.29
N MET A 114 -9.94 15.34 6.95
CA MET A 114 -9.19 16.50 7.43
C MET A 114 -8.40 17.20 6.34
N GLN A 115 -8.33 16.64 5.15
CA GLN A 115 -7.67 17.26 4.01
C GLN A 115 -8.61 18.09 3.18
#